data_589be544fe4e4ac061ac067952736ebd
#
_entry.id   589be544fe4e4ac061ac067952736ebd
#
_cell.length_a   1.000
_cell.length_b   1.000
_cell.length_c   1.000
_cell.angle_alpha   90.00
_cell.angle_beta   90.00
_cell.angle_gamma   90.00
#
_symmetry.space_group_name_H-M   'P 1'
#
loop_
_entity.id
_entity.type
_entity.pdbx_description
1 polymer ?
#
loop_
_entity_poly.entity_id
_entity_poly.type
_entity_poly.pdbx_seq_one_letter_code
_entity_poly.pdbx_strand_id
1 'polypeptide(L)'
;MSDYKSLVPQYTFPDTLEEQEADLAANPLMQRLVASRRTYEGDPHRPIYHYINPEAMLNDPNGLCFWEGYWHLFYQAYPPEDTRQHWGHAISRGLVHWRDLPYCIYPDPEDKCFSGATLVEEDRVIVMYHGTAVGNMVAVSNDPLLLNWEK
;
A
#
# COMPACT_ATOMS: atom_id res chain seq x y z
N MET A 1 18.19 20.62 -3.90
CA MET A 1 17.59 19.32 -3.58
C MET A 1 16.47 19.12 -4.58
N SER A 2 16.49 18.02 -5.36
CA SER A 2 15.36 17.71 -6.22
C SER A 2 14.16 17.39 -5.31
N ASP A 3 13.05 18.05 -5.58
CA ASP A 3 11.80 17.79 -4.87
C ASP A 3 11.18 16.53 -5.47
N TYR A 4 11.40 15.39 -4.84
CA TYR A 4 10.91 14.10 -5.29
C TYR A 4 9.47 13.81 -4.87
N LYS A 5 8.74 14.83 -4.48
CA LYS A 5 7.35 14.68 -4.05
C LYS A 5 6.51 13.89 -5.04
N SER A 6 5.75 12.92 -4.53
CA SER A 6 4.87 12.08 -5.35
C SER A 6 3.77 12.90 -6.04
N LEU A 7 3.41 12.49 -7.25
CA LEU A 7 2.27 13.04 -8.00
C LEU A 7 0.95 12.34 -7.65
N VAL A 8 1.02 11.22 -6.92
CA VAL A 8 -0.18 10.50 -6.46
C VAL A 8 -0.81 11.27 -5.29
N PRO A 9 -2.13 11.48 -5.29
CA PRO A 9 -2.82 12.07 -4.16
C PRO A 9 -2.55 11.28 -2.87
N GLN A 10 -2.08 11.96 -1.85
CA GLN A 10 -1.81 11.39 -0.53
C GLN A 10 -2.94 11.76 0.41
N TYR A 11 -3.44 10.78 1.14
CA TYR A 11 -4.55 10.93 2.07
C TYR A 11 -4.06 10.73 3.50
N THR A 12 -4.70 11.41 4.44
CA THR A 12 -4.55 11.16 5.88
C THR A 12 -5.86 10.60 6.40
N PHE A 13 -5.79 9.55 7.17
CA PHE A 13 -6.94 8.82 7.67
C PHE A 13 -7.09 9.02 9.18
N PRO A 14 -8.31 8.87 9.74
CA PRO A 14 -8.54 8.87 11.18
C PRO A 14 -7.82 7.72 11.91
N ASP A 15 -7.82 7.78 13.25
CA ASP A 15 -7.09 6.81 14.08
C ASP A 15 -7.90 5.55 14.41
N THR A 16 -9.23 5.56 14.22
CA THR A 16 -10.09 4.41 14.55
C THR A 16 -10.47 3.59 13.32
N LEU A 17 -10.61 2.27 13.49
CA LEU A 17 -10.99 1.36 12.42
C LEU A 17 -12.33 1.75 11.77
N GLU A 18 -13.32 2.13 12.57
CA GLU A 18 -14.66 2.49 12.07
C GLU A 18 -14.61 3.73 11.17
N GLU A 19 -13.86 4.76 11.57
CA GLU A 19 -13.70 5.98 10.79
C GLU A 19 -12.85 5.75 9.54
N GLN A 20 -11.79 4.93 9.65
CA GLN A 20 -10.97 4.54 8.49
C GLN A 20 -11.80 3.81 7.43
N GLU A 21 -12.65 2.87 7.83
CA GLU A 21 -13.54 2.16 6.91
C GLU A 21 -14.56 3.11 6.24
N ALA A 22 -15.09 4.08 6.98
CA ALA A 22 -15.99 5.09 6.43
C ALA A 22 -15.28 5.98 5.39
N ASP A 23 -14.09 6.45 5.71
CA ASP A 23 -13.27 7.27 4.82
C ASP A 23 -12.83 6.50 3.57
N LEU A 24 -12.42 5.23 3.73
CA LEU A 24 -12.05 4.38 2.59
C LEU A 24 -13.23 4.17 1.64
N ALA A 25 -14.45 4.00 2.15
CA ALA A 25 -15.65 3.85 1.32
C ALA A 25 -15.94 5.10 0.46
N ALA A 26 -15.61 6.29 0.96
CA ALA A 26 -15.78 7.55 0.27
C ALA A 26 -14.56 7.98 -0.57
N ASN A 27 -13.42 7.33 -0.39
CA ASN A 27 -12.14 7.73 -0.98
C ASN A 27 -12.15 7.54 -2.51
N PRO A 28 -11.82 8.58 -3.31
CA PRO A 28 -11.83 8.50 -4.78
C PRO A 28 -10.86 7.47 -5.35
N LEU A 29 -9.67 7.31 -4.74
CA LEU A 29 -8.71 6.29 -5.16
C LEU A 29 -9.27 4.88 -4.94
N MET A 30 -9.90 4.63 -3.79
CA MET A 30 -10.54 3.33 -3.52
C MET A 30 -11.66 3.02 -4.49
N GLN A 31 -12.51 4.00 -4.81
CA GLN A 31 -13.58 3.84 -5.81
C GLN A 31 -12.99 3.51 -7.20
N ARG A 32 -11.89 4.14 -7.58
CA ARG A 32 -11.16 3.85 -8.81
C ARG A 32 -10.57 2.44 -8.80
N LEU A 33 -9.88 2.02 -7.73
CA LEU A 33 -9.30 0.68 -7.62
C LEU A 33 -10.38 -0.42 -7.69
N VAL A 34 -11.53 -0.21 -7.05
CA VAL A 34 -12.68 -1.13 -7.13
C VAL A 34 -13.22 -1.20 -8.57
N ALA A 35 -13.37 -0.06 -9.24
CA ALA A 35 -13.82 -0.04 -10.63
C ALA A 35 -12.83 -0.77 -11.56
N SER A 36 -11.54 -0.50 -11.42
CA SER A 36 -10.49 -1.16 -12.19
C SER A 36 -10.47 -2.68 -11.95
N ARG A 37 -10.62 -3.12 -10.69
CA ARG A 37 -10.67 -4.55 -10.36
C ARG A 37 -11.86 -5.27 -11.01
N ARG A 38 -13.02 -4.62 -11.11
CA ARG A 38 -14.20 -5.18 -11.78
C ARG A 38 -13.97 -5.47 -13.27
N THR A 39 -13.07 -4.78 -13.93
CA THR A 39 -12.76 -5.05 -15.35
C THR A 39 -12.16 -6.44 -15.57
N TYR A 40 -11.60 -7.06 -14.55
CA TYR A 40 -11.02 -8.40 -14.59
C TYR A 40 -11.97 -9.53 -14.21
N GLU A 41 -13.22 -9.23 -13.79
CA GLU A 41 -14.13 -10.27 -13.27
C GLU A 41 -14.47 -11.34 -14.31
N GLY A 42 -14.47 -10.99 -15.59
CA GLY A 42 -14.74 -11.91 -16.68
C GLY A 42 -13.51 -12.55 -17.34
N ASP A 43 -12.31 -12.26 -16.86
CA ASP A 43 -11.08 -12.79 -17.47
C ASP A 43 -10.81 -14.24 -17.02
N PRO A 44 -10.86 -15.23 -17.93
CA PRO A 44 -10.65 -16.64 -17.60
C PRO A 44 -9.19 -16.95 -17.20
N HIS A 45 -8.26 -16.07 -17.48
CA HIS A 45 -6.84 -16.22 -17.15
C HIS A 45 -6.44 -15.54 -15.83
N ARG A 46 -7.38 -14.81 -15.21
CA ARG A 46 -7.12 -14.14 -13.94
C ARG A 46 -6.87 -15.18 -12.83
N PRO A 47 -5.81 -15.01 -12.02
CA PRO A 47 -5.63 -15.82 -10.81
C PRO A 47 -6.83 -15.68 -9.87
N ILE A 48 -7.31 -16.80 -9.31
CA ILE A 48 -8.49 -16.81 -8.44
C ILE A 48 -8.13 -16.32 -7.02
N TYR A 49 -6.92 -16.66 -6.53
CA TYR A 49 -6.50 -16.40 -5.16
C TYR A 49 -5.15 -15.67 -5.05
N HIS A 50 -4.39 -15.55 -6.13
CA HIS A 50 -3.20 -14.71 -6.12
C HIS A 50 -3.59 -13.23 -6.24
N TYR A 51 -2.98 -12.39 -5.41
CA TYR A 51 -3.18 -10.96 -5.51
C TYR A 51 -2.58 -10.42 -6.82
N ILE A 52 -3.31 -9.55 -7.47
CA ILE A 52 -2.86 -8.76 -8.62
C ILE A 52 -3.13 -7.28 -8.36
N ASN A 53 -2.25 -6.39 -8.79
CA ASN A 53 -2.53 -4.96 -8.78
C ASN A 53 -3.62 -4.65 -9.83
N PRO A 54 -4.70 -3.92 -9.49
CA PRO A 54 -5.80 -3.69 -10.42
C PRO A 54 -5.50 -2.67 -11.53
N GLU A 55 -4.47 -1.86 -11.41
CA GLU A 55 -4.21 -0.75 -12.35
C GLU A 55 -2.87 -0.80 -13.06
N ALA A 56 -1.90 -1.51 -12.52
CA ALA A 56 -0.55 -1.53 -13.06
C ALA A 56 0.18 -2.82 -12.74
N MET A 57 1.42 -2.92 -13.17
CA MET A 57 2.29 -4.04 -12.83
C MET A 57 2.52 -4.07 -11.31
N LEU A 58 2.36 -5.26 -10.72
CA LEU A 58 2.87 -5.57 -9.40
C LEU A 58 4.31 -6.05 -9.57
N ASN A 59 5.24 -5.37 -8.90
CA ASN A 59 6.61 -5.82 -8.80
C ASN A 59 6.81 -6.53 -7.46
N ASP A 60 7.98 -6.45 -6.83
CA ASP A 60 8.29 -7.24 -5.64
C ASP A 60 7.20 -7.15 -4.54
N PRO A 61 6.54 -8.24 -4.16
CA PRO A 61 5.80 -8.29 -2.92
C PRO A 61 6.79 -8.20 -1.76
N ASN A 62 6.48 -7.40 -0.75
CA ASN A 62 7.37 -7.20 0.39
C ASN A 62 6.58 -6.88 1.66
N GLY A 63 7.24 -6.92 2.81
CA GLY A 63 6.67 -6.48 4.07
C GLY A 63 5.41 -7.20 4.53
N LEU A 64 5.19 -8.48 4.15
CA LEU A 64 4.02 -9.23 4.63
C LEU A 64 4.02 -9.33 6.16
N CYS A 65 2.96 -8.85 6.80
CA CYS A 65 2.82 -8.93 8.26
C CYS A 65 1.36 -9.15 8.67
N PHE A 66 1.16 -9.53 9.94
CA PHE A 66 -0.16 -9.66 10.55
C PHE A 66 -0.32 -8.59 11.62
N TRP A 67 -1.35 -7.74 11.49
CA TRP A 67 -1.64 -6.63 12.38
C TRP A 67 -3.15 -6.44 12.52
N GLU A 68 -3.65 -6.23 13.73
CA GLU A 68 -5.07 -5.92 14.04
C GLU A 68 -6.08 -6.83 13.32
N GLY A 69 -5.76 -8.14 13.21
CA GLY A 69 -6.66 -9.15 12.64
C GLY A 69 -6.59 -9.30 11.11
N TYR A 70 -5.66 -8.61 10.46
CA TYR A 70 -5.45 -8.69 9.03
C TYR A 70 -4.01 -9.05 8.67
N TRP A 71 -3.85 -9.80 7.59
CA TRP A 71 -2.62 -9.89 6.85
C TRP A 71 -2.48 -8.66 5.96
N HIS A 72 -1.39 -7.94 6.09
CA HIS A 72 -1.03 -6.79 5.26
C HIS A 72 0.03 -7.21 4.27
N LEU A 73 -0.27 -7.07 2.99
CA LEU A 73 0.67 -7.26 1.88
C LEU A 73 1.05 -5.89 1.34
N PHE A 74 2.32 -5.60 1.36
CA PHE A 74 2.87 -4.46 0.65
C PHE A 74 3.57 -4.94 -0.62
N TYR A 75 3.71 -4.06 -1.60
CA TYR A 75 4.36 -4.41 -2.87
C TYR A 75 4.85 -3.16 -3.57
N GLN A 76 5.88 -3.30 -4.40
CA GLN A 76 6.32 -2.23 -5.28
C GLN A 76 5.24 -1.97 -6.33
N ALA A 77 4.66 -0.78 -6.30
CA ALA A 77 3.61 -0.34 -7.18
C ALA A 77 4.08 0.81 -8.09
N TYR A 78 3.47 0.90 -9.26
CA TYR A 78 3.69 1.97 -10.22
C TYR A 78 2.34 2.66 -10.49
N PRO A 79 1.98 3.68 -9.70
CA PRO A 79 0.72 4.41 -9.92
C PRO A 79 0.65 5.01 -11.32
N PRO A 80 -0.54 5.07 -11.94
CA PRO A 80 -0.68 5.68 -13.27
C PRO A 80 -0.25 7.16 -13.31
N GLU A 81 -0.39 7.88 -12.21
CA GLU A 81 -0.02 9.29 -12.06
C GLU A 81 1.49 9.51 -11.91
N ASP A 82 2.20 8.49 -11.43
CA ASP A 82 3.63 8.59 -11.13
C ASP A 82 4.31 7.24 -11.36
N THR A 83 5.14 7.16 -12.38
CA THR A 83 5.82 5.91 -12.77
C THR A 83 6.92 5.47 -11.82
N ARG A 84 7.20 6.24 -10.77
CA ARG A 84 8.16 5.85 -9.74
C ARG A 84 7.56 4.81 -8.82
N GLN A 85 8.41 3.99 -8.21
CA GLN A 85 7.96 2.96 -7.28
C GLN A 85 7.48 3.56 -5.96
N HIS A 86 6.23 3.24 -5.64
CA HIS A 86 5.58 3.44 -4.35
C HIS A 86 5.41 2.07 -3.68
N TRP A 87 5.01 2.05 -2.42
CA TRP A 87 4.44 0.84 -1.86
C TRP A 87 2.92 0.86 -2.01
N GLY A 88 2.42 -0.12 -2.77
CA GLY A 88 1.01 -0.47 -2.78
C GLY A 88 0.66 -1.29 -1.55
N HIS A 89 -0.62 -1.40 -1.24
CA HIS A 89 -1.10 -2.03 -0.03
C HIS A 89 -2.37 -2.85 -0.30
N ALA A 90 -2.43 -4.04 0.25
CA ALA A 90 -3.62 -4.88 0.25
C ALA A 90 -3.74 -5.64 1.58
N ILE A 91 -4.96 -5.94 2.00
CA ILE A 91 -5.23 -6.69 3.23
C ILE A 91 -6.07 -7.93 2.98
N SER A 92 -5.89 -8.94 3.84
CA SER A 92 -6.65 -10.19 3.81
C SER A 92 -6.83 -10.74 5.23
N ARG A 93 -7.98 -11.38 5.49
CA ARG A 93 -8.16 -12.14 6.73
C ARG A 93 -7.57 -13.55 6.69
N GLY A 94 -7.34 -14.11 5.50
CA GLY A 94 -6.93 -15.52 5.35
C GLY A 94 -5.98 -15.78 4.17
N LEU A 95 -5.30 -14.76 3.64
CA LEU A 95 -4.30 -14.86 2.56
C LEU A 95 -4.86 -15.31 1.19
N VAL A 96 -6.17 -15.49 1.08
CA VAL A 96 -6.83 -15.95 -0.17
C VAL A 96 -7.64 -14.83 -0.81
N HIS A 97 -8.46 -14.13 -0.03
CA HIS A 97 -9.26 -13.01 -0.50
C HIS A 97 -8.62 -11.70 -0.07
N TRP A 98 -8.22 -10.90 -1.03
CA TRP A 98 -7.52 -9.64 -0.82
C TRP A 98 -8.41 -8.44 -1.14
N ARG A 99 -8.29 -7.42 -0.33
CA ARG A 99 -8.88 -6.10 -0.54
C ARG A 99 -7.77 -5.08 -0.77
N ASP A 100 -7.92 -4.27 -1.81
CA ASP A 100 -7.01 -3.15 -2.06
C ASP A 100 -7.18 -2.08 -0.98
N LEU A 101 -6.07 -1.44 -0.63
CA LEU A 101 -6.00 -0.22 0.15
C LEU A 101 -5.24 0.86 -0.65
N PRO A 102 -5.30 2.12 -0.22
CA PRO A 102 -4.48 3.18 -0.83
C PRO A 102 -2.99 2.86 -0.77
N TYR A 103 -2.21 3.48 -1.64
CA TYR A 103 -0.75 3.44 -1.52
C TYR A 103 -0.36 3.94 -0.13
N CYS A 104 0.67 3.35 0.47
CA CYS A 104 1.03 3.63 1.86
C CYS A 104 2.40 4.29 2.02
N ILE A 105 3.40 3.95 1.21
CA ILE A 105 4.71 4.60 1.22
C ILE A 105 4.92 5.32 -0.12
N TYR A 106 5.15 6.62 -0.04
CA TYR A 106 5.30 7.52 -1.18
C TYR A 106 6.75 7.98 -1.28
N PRO A 107 7.32 8.12 -2.50
CA PRO A 107 8.65 8.70 -2.65
C PRO A 107 8.65 10.17 -2.21
N ASP A 108 9.32 10.47 -1.11
CA ASP A 108 9.66 11.75 -0.52
C ASP A 108 10.41 11.50 0.82
N PRO A 109 11.70 11.82 1.00
CA PRO A 109 12.62 12.51 0.07
C PRO A 109 13.31 11.60 -0.95
N GLU A 110 13.10 10.29 -0.91
CA GLU A 110 13.66 9.36 -1.87
C GLU A 110 13.03 9.48 -3.27
N ASP A 111 13.79 9.12 -4.30
CA ASP A 111 13.26 9.10 -5.67
C ASP A 111 12.30 7.91 -5.88
N LYS A 112 12.59 6.74 -5.29
CA LYS A 112 11.76 5.53 -5.39
C LYS A 112 11.81 4.74 -4.09
N CYS A 113 10.67 4.12 -3.74
CA CYS A 113 10.53 3.23 -2.59
C CYS A 113 10.77 1.79 -3.03
N PHE A 114 11.99 1.28 -2.86
CA PHE A 114 12.33 -0.10 -3.19
C PHE A 114 11.84 -1.08 -2.12
N SER A 115 12.09 -2.37 -2.33
CA SER A 115 11.66 -3.41 -1.42
C SER A 115 12.23 -3.27 -0.01
N GLY A 116 11.51 -3.81 0.94
CA GLY A 116 11.87 -3.79 2.35
C GLY A 116 11.18 -4.90 3.14
N ALA A 117 11.21 -4.75 4.44
CA ALA A 117 10.63 -5.68 5.39
C ALA A 117 9.85 -4.93 6.47
N THR A 118 8.97 -5.65 7.15
CA THR A 118 8.21 -5.15 8.31
C THR A 118 8.68 -5.84 9.59
N LEU A 119 8.64 -5.10 10.68
CA LEU A 119 8.73 -5.58 12.04
C LEU A 119 7.46 -5.16 12.77
N VAL A 120 6.73 -6.14 13.32
CA VAL A 120 5.55 -5.88 14.14
C VAL A 120 5.98 -5.86 15.60
N GLU A 121 5.71 -4.76 16.28
CA GLU A 121 5.84 -4.61 17.74
C GLU A 121 4.45 -4.66 18.39
N GLU A 122 4.38 -4.52 19.69
CA GLU A 122 3.12 -4.61 20.43
C GLU A 122 2.14 -3.48 20.08
N ASP A 123 2.67 -2.27 19.82
CA ASP A 123 1.91 -1.03 19.65
C ASP A 123 2.10 -0.36 18.28
N ARG A 124 2.90 -0.95 17.39
CA ARG A 124 3.21 -0.36 16.08
C ARG A 124 3.79 -1.36 15.10
N VAL A 125 3.79 -0.97 13.84
CA VAL A 125 4.52 -1.65 12.77
C VAL A 125 5.60 -0.73 12.23
N ILE A 126 6.81 -1.25 12.10
CA ILE A 126 7.97 -0.55 11.55
C ILE A 126 8.28 -1.17 10.18
N VAL A 127 8.50 -0.35 9.18
CA VAL A 127 9.04 -0.79 7.88
C VAL A 127 10.45 -0.23 7.71
N MET A 128 11.33 -1.04 7.15
CA MET A 128 12.65 -0.62 6.69
C MET A 128 12.81 -1.02 5.24
N TYR A 129 13.17 -0.06 4.38
CA TYR A 129 13.27 -0.26 2.95
C TYR A 129 14.40 0.57 2.34
N HIS A 130 14.77 0.28 1.11
CA HIS A 130 15.75 1.07 0.40
C HIS A 130 15.08 2.21 -0.37
N GLY A 131 15.39 3.44 0.00
CA GLY A 131 15.00 4.65 -0.74
C GLY A 131 16.12 5.06 -1.70
N THR A 132 15.85 5.05 -3.01
CA THR A 132 16.87 5.44 -3.99
C THR A 132 17.25 6.91 -3.85
N ALA A 133 18.50 7.23 -4.09
CA ALA A 133 19.14 8.53 -3.91
C ALA A 133 19.42 8.96 -2.45
N VAL A 134 18.77 8.37 -1.44
CA VAL A 134 18.95 8.76 -0.02
C VAL A 134 19.45 7.61 0.87
N GLY A 135 19.25 6.35 0.48
CA GLY A 135 19.67 5.18 1.25
C GLY A 135 18.53 4.51 2.00
N ASN A 136 18.84 3.83 3.12
CA ASN A 136 17.83 3.10 3.87
C ASN A 136 16.87 4.06 4.58
N MET A 137 15.60 3.79 4.44
CA MET A 137 14.49 4.52 5.04
C MET A 137 13.79 3.68 6.09
N VAL A 138 13.23 4.33 7.09
CA VAL A 138 12.39 3.72 8.11
C VAL A 138 11.08 4.51 8.16
N ALA A 139 9.97 3.81 8.24
CA ALA A 139 8.68 4.44 8.53
C ALA A 139 7.91 3.63 9.57
N VAL A 140 7.03 4.30 10.30
CA VAL A 140 6.26 3.72 11.40
C VAL A 140 4.78 4.01 11.21
N SER A 141 3.94 3.04 11.51
CA SER A 141 2.49 3.19 11.61
C SER A 141 1.96 2.44 12.83
N ASN A 142 0.93 2.97 13.46
CA ASN A 142 0.24 2.36 14.59
C ASN A 142 -1.30 2.36 14.44
N ASP A 143 -1.80 2.78 13.27
CA ASP A 143 -3.22 2.76 13.02
C ASP A 143 -3.73 1.37 12.62
N PRO A 144 -5.03 1.07 12.79
CA PRO A 144 -5.57 -0.28 12.62
C PRO A 144 -5.37 -0.88 11.23
N LEU A 145 -5.40 -0.07 10.17
CA LEU A 145 -5.26 -0.55 8.79
C LEU A 145 -3.91 -0.16 8.16
N LEU A 146 -2.97 0.39 8.94
CA LEU A 146 -1.64 0.83 8.47
C LEU A 146 -1.74 1.76 7.24
N LEU A 147 -2.61 2.76 7.34
CA LEU A 147 -2.87 3.73 6.27
C LEU A 147 -1.98 4.97 6.38
N ASN A 148 -1.63 5.37 7.60
CA ASN A 148 -0.77 6.53 7.86
C ASN A 148 0.63 6.06 8.26
N TRP A 149 1.63 6.58 7.58
CA TRP A 149 3.04 6.24 7.85
C TRP A 149 3.85 7.50 8.07
N GLU A 150 4.63 7.50 9.13
CA GLU A 150 5.61 8.54 9.45
C GLU A 150 7.02 8.02 9.16
N LYS A 151 7.78 8.78 8.32
CA LYS A 151 9.17 8.46 7.93
C LYS A 151 10.18 9.07 8.88
#